data_98382ef8e056b8a82d97f4139d20b882
#
_entry.id   98382ef8e056b8a82d97f4139d20b882
#
_cell.length_a   1.000
_cell.length_b   1.000
_cell.length_c   1.000
_cell.angle_alpha   90.00
_cell.angle_beta   90.00
_cell.angle_gamma   90.00
#
_symmetry.space_group_name_H-M   'P 1'
#
loop_
_entity.id
_entity.type
_entity.pdbx_description
1 polymer ?
#
loop_
_entity_poly.entity_id
_entity_poly.type
_entity_poly.pdbx_seq_one_letter_code
_entity_poly.pdbx_strand_id
1 'polypeptide(L)'
;MLLSSVNSDYNNDLHNWDEIERQVTNIAKAGFTHTQWIHDWDGEYLYSPSEMFQVRDLLRGCGLKAHTIHASEGGHRSVREADGRVRFRNGGRFRDIRKDYTSANEYTRLAGVDLLKNRIDLCSHIGAGAMVLHMQLPWRWFEEAPQNKEDYFRQVYRSFDELQPYAKAAGVRVALENLIGTPWQVQEEQFDRLFDRYDSDFLGFTWDSGHATLMCCDDYYYFLRKYNSRLYATHLQENHGIVPQLNTDEVEVLAHDSHWVPMDKRGGVLDWKEIAKWVARAPLDLPADFEVGIYGSDAEDEFRQLVECRKVAEQFYQMVQACKEQA
;
A
#
# COMPACT_ATOMS: atom_id res chain seq x y z
N MET A 1 22.51 11.12 0.67
CA MET A 1 22.15 9.97 1.55
C MET A 1 21.25 9.08 0.72
N LEU A 2 21.50 7.77 0.71
CA LEU A 2 20.64 6.83 0.00
C LEU A 2 19.35 6.64 0.79
N LEU A 3 18.20 6.78 0.12
CA LEU A 3 16.91 6.68 0.78
C LEU A 3 16.38 5.26 0.62
N SER A 4 16.24 4.57 1.74
CA SER A 4 15.73 3.19 1.81
C SER A 4 14.62 3.10 2.84
N SER A 5 13.58 2.35 2.52
CA SER A 5 12.41 2.11 3.34
C SER A 5 12.00 0.64 3.29
N VAL A 6 11.38 0.19 4.35
CA VAL A 6 10.75 -1.14 4.44
C VAL A 6 9.50 -1.04 5.31
N ASN A 7 8.53 -1.93 5.07
CA ASN A 7 7.32 -2.03 5.87
C ASN A 7 7.65 -2.33 7.35
N SER A 8 6.93 -1.66 8.25
CA SER A 8 7.21 -1.74 9.70
C SER A 8 6.91 -3.11 10.31
N ASP A 9 6.12 -3.92 9.63
CA ASP A 9 5.74 -5.30 10.00
C ASP A 9 6.48 -6.38 9.19
N TYR A 10 7.69 -6.12 8.74
CA TYR A 10 8.45 -6.97 7.81
C TYR A 10 8.52 -8.47 8.17
N ASN A 11 8.31 -8.83 9.42
CA ASN A 11 8.27 -10.23 9.87
C ASN A 11 6.82 -10.73 10.06
N ASN A 12 5.96 -9.89 10.65
CA ASN A 12 4.57 -10.23 10.93
C ASN A 12 3.77 -8.98 11.33
N ASP A 13 2.48 -9.00 11.07
CA ASP A 13 1.54 -7.97 11.51
C ASP A 13 0.98 -8.35 12.89
N LEU A 14 1.78 -8.17 13.94
CA LEU A 14 1.33 -8.30 15.32
C LEU A 14 1.00 -6.93 15.90
N HIS A 15 -0.20 -6.81 16.47
CA HIS A 15 -0.66 -5.59 17.17
C HIS A 15 -0.12 -5.49 18.60
N ASN A 16 0.88 -6.30 18.95
CA ASN A 16 1.59 -6.25 20.22
C ASN A 16 2.67 -5.18 20.15
N TRP A 17 2.58 -4.18 21.04
CA TRP A 17 3.51 -3.05 21.05
C TRP A 17 4.98 -3.46 21.19
N ASP A 18 5.29 -4.45 22.02
CA ASP A 18 6.67 -4.91 22.23
C ASP A 18 7.27 -5.43 20.90
N GLU A 19 6.46 -6.11 20.09
CA GLU A 19 6.88 -6.63 18.80
C GLU A 19 7.01 -5.52 17.75
N ILE A 20 6.09 -4.57 17.73
CA ILE A 20 6.17 -3.36 16.87
C ILE A 20 7.47 -2.60 17.20
N GLU A 21 7.74 -2.35 18.47
CA GLU A 21 8.95 -1.66 18.91
C GLU A 21 10.23 -2.44 18.52
N ARG A 22 10.22 -3.77 18.65
CA ARG A 22 11.31 -4.64 18.21
C ARG A 22 11.60 -4.49 16.72
N GLN A 23 10.57 -4.62 15.88
CA GLN A 23 10.70 -4.55 14.42
C GLN A 23 11.18 -3.16 13.99
N VAL A 24 10.57 -2.09 14.45
CA VAL A 24 10.97 -0.71 14.13
C VAL A 24 12.42 -0.42 14.61
N THR A 25 12.78 -0.90 15.78
CA THR A 25 14.16 -0.77 16.28
C THR A 25 15.16 -1.53 15.40
N ASN A 26 14.81 -2.71 14.91
CA ASN A 26 15.65 -3.49 14.02
C ASN A 26 15.80 -2.82 12.64
N ILE A 27 14.73 -2.21 12.09
CA ILE A 27 14.79 -1.41 10.86
C ILE A 27 15.83 -0.28 11.00
N ALA A 28 15.78 0.45 12.11
CA ALA A 28 16.74 1.52 12.38
C ALA A 28 18.18 0.98 12.53
N LYS A 29 18.37 -0.10 13.30
CA LYS A 29 19.68 -0.74 13.50
C LYS A 29 20.25 -1.31 12.20
N ALA A 30 19.41 -1.81 11.29
CA ALA A 30 19.83 -2.27 9.97
C ALA A 30 20.30 -1.13 9.06
N GLY A 31 19.96 0.13 9.41
CA GLY A 31 20.43 1.33 8.73
C GLY A 31 19.47 1.86 7.66
N PHE A 32 18.20 1.48 7.68
CA PHE A 32 17.18 2.13 6.86
C PHE A 32 16.99 3.59 7.27
N THR A 33 16.60 4.43 6.33
CA THR A 33 16.34 5.86 6.56
C THR A 33 14.87 6.15 6.81
N HIS A 34 14.00 5.30 6.26
CA HIS A 34 12.55 5.41 6.32
C HIS A 34 11.91 4.07 6.66
N THR A 35 10.65 4.13 7.03
CA THR A 35 9.75 2.98 7.10
C THR A 35 8.36 3.37 6.59
N GLN A 36 7.64 2.42 6.05
CA GLN A 36 6.22 2.49 5.81
C GLN A 36 5.51 1.97 7.06
N TRP A 37 4.58 2.75 7.62
CA TRP A 37 3.76 2.28 8.74
C TRP A 37 2.57 1.50 8.21
N ILE A 38 2.53 0.19 8.49
CA ILE A 38 1.52 -0.71 7.90
C ILE A 38 0.59 -1.36 8.93
N HIS A 39 0.88 -1.23 10.22
CA HIS A 39 0.04 -1.83 11.26
C HIS A 39 -1.40 -1.32 11.18
N ASP A 40 -2.38 -2.21 11.44
CA ASP A 40 -3.82 -1.92 11.41
C ASP A 40 -4.36 -1.44 10.05
N TRP A 41 -3.72 -1.86 8.95
CA TRP A 41 -4.19 -1.55 7.59
C TRP A 41 -5.45 -2.33 7.20
N ASP A 42 -5.75 -3.44 7.89
CA ASP A 42 -6.91 -4.28 7.66
C ASP A 42 -7.89 -4.17 8.84
N GLY A 43 -9.13 -3.79 8.57
CA GLY A 43 -10.19 -3.67 9.57
C GLY A 43 -10.54 -2.25 10.00
N GLU A 44 -11.21 -2.13 11.14
CA GLU A 44 -11.87 -0.89 11.57
C GLU A 44 -11.21 -0.21 12.79
N TYR A 45 -9.93 -0.49 13.04
CA TYR A 45 -9.19 0.08 14.16
C TYR A 45 -9.10 1.61 14.06
N LEU A 46 -9.18 2.29 15.18
CA LEU A 46 -9.00 3.75 15.29
C LEU A 46 -7.88 4.04 16.30
N TYR A 47 -6.82 4.69 15.82
CA TYR A 47 -5.76 5.16 16.70
C TYR A 47 -6.24 6.29 17.60
N SER A 48 -6.02 6.16 18.90
CA SER A 48 -6.16 7.27 19.83
C SER A 48 -5.03 8.28 19.65
N PRO A 49 -5.19 9.54 20.08
CA PRO A 49 -4.08 10.51 20.07
C PRO A 49 -2.84 10.03 20.83
N SER A 50 -3.02 9.28 21.92
CA SER A 50 -1.90 8.74 22.72
C SER A 50 -1.11 7.70 21.94
N GLU A 51 -1.78 6.83 21.19
CA GLU A 51 -1.12 5.85 20.31
C GLU A 51 -0.39 6.53 19.16
N MET A 52 -0.99 7.55 18.53
CA MET A 52 -0.30 8.33 17.49
C MET A 52 0.99 8.98 18.01
N PHE A 53 0.96 9.47 19.25
CA PHE A 53 2.15 10.01 19.89
C PHE A 53 3.18 8.92 20.21
N GLN A 54 2.74 7.75 20.64
CA GLN A 54 3.62 6.61 20.90
C GLN A 54 4.37 6.18 19.63
N VAL A 55 3.66 6.04 18.51
CA VAL A 55 4.26 5.75 17.19
C VAL A 55 5.27 6.82 16.79
N ARG A 56 4.87 8.10 16.88
CA ARG A 56 5.75 9.23 16.59
C ARG A 56 7.05 9.19 17.41
N ASP A 57 6.91 8.97 18.71
CA ASP A 57 8.04 9.02 19.62
C ASP A 57 8.97 7.82 19.42
N LEU A 58 8.43 6.65 19.09
CA LEU A 58 9.21 5.48 18.67
C LEU A 58 10.05 5.77 17.42
N LEU A 59 9.40 6.25 16.33
CA LEU A 59 10.10 6.58 15.09
C LEU A 59 11.19 7.63 15.30
N ARG A 60 10.89 8.69 16.04
CA ARG A 60 11.87 9.75 16.39
C ARG A 60 13.01 9.21 17.22
N GLY A 61 12.72 8.38 18.22
CA GLY A 61 13.73 7.74 19.08
C GLY A 61 14.68 6.85 18.28
N CYS A 62 14.17 6.19 17.25
CA CYS A 62 14.96 5.37 16.33
C CYS A 62 15.65 6.19 15.21
N GLY A 63 15.34 7.47 15.04
CA GLY A 63 15.88 8.29 13.95
C GLY A 63 15.31 7.94 12.57
N LEU A 64 14.19 7.21 12.52
CA LEU A 64 13.50 6.85 11.30
C LEU A 64 12.47 7.92 10.90
N LYS A 65 12.28 8.08 9.58
CA LYS A 65 11.19 8.88 9.02
C LYS A 65 10.08 7.95 8.56
N ALA A 66 8.82 8.32 8.78
CA ALA A 66 7.73 7.68 8.09
C ALA A 66 7.69 8.17 6.64
N HIS A 67 7.71 7.25 5.67
CA HIS A 67 7.50 7.60 4.26
C HIS A 67 6.00 7.71 3.96
N THR A 68 5.30 6.61 4.21
CA THR A 68 3.85 6.46 4.04
C THR A 68 3.26 5.75 5.25
N ILE A 69 1.94 5.74 5.31
CA ILE A 69 1.19 4.76 6.08
C ILE A 69 0.32 3.93 5.16
N HIS A 70 0.03 2.70 5.55
CA HIS A 70 -1.02 1.91 4.92
C HIS A 70 -2.35 2.19 5.60
N ALA A 71 -3.36 2.67 4.85
CA ALA A 71 -4.68 2.98 5.39
C ALA A 71 -5.63 1.80 5.23
N SER A 72 -6.57 1.68 6.15
CA SER A 72 -7.66 0.71 6.07
C SER A 72 -8.83 1.26 5.27
N GLU A 73 -9.44 0.42 4.45
CA GLU A 73 -10.71 0.70 3.78
C GLU A 73 -11.94 0.36 4.64
N GLY A 74 -11.74 -0.04 5.91
CA GLY A 74 -12.79 -0.34 6.89
C GLY A 74 -13.24 -1.80 6.92
N GLY A 75 -12.88 -2.61 5.94
CA GLY A 75 -13.23 -4.02 5.88
C GLY A 75 -12.04 -4.94 6.14
N HIS A 76 -12.31 -6.13 6.62
CA HIS A 76 -11.34 -7.22 6.57
C HIS A 76 -11.29 -7.80 5.17
N ARG A 77 -10.11 -7.81 4.57
CA ARG A 77 -9.90 -8.33 3.21
C ARG A 77 -10.01 -9.85 3.15
N SER A 78 -9.76 -10.52 4.25
CA SER A 78 -9.82 -11.98 4.34
C SER A 78 -10.84 -12.44 5.37
N VAL A 79 -11.37 -13.63 5.14
CA VAL A 79 -12.24 -14.35 6.06
C VAL A 79 -11.61 -15.71 6.33
N ARG A 80 -11.44 -16.02 7.61
CA ARG A 80 -11.08 -17.38 8.01
C ARG A 80 -12.34 -18.25 8.04
N GLU A 81 -12.37 -19.25 7.18
CA GLU A 81 -13.46 -20.23 7.12
C GLU A 81 -13.40 -21.22 8.30
N ALA A 82 -14.51 -21.91 8.56
CA ALA A 82 -14.60 -22.85 9.68
C ALA A 82 -13.61 -24.03 9.58
N ASP A 83 -13.17 -24.37 8.38
CA ASP A 83 -12.17 -25.42 8.12
C ASP A 83 -10.72 -24.92 8.20
N GLY A 84 -10.53 -23.64 8.56
CA GLY A 84 -9.22 -23.01 8.72
C GLY A 84 -8.66 -22.36 7.45
N ARG A 85 -9.33 -22.51 6.29
CA ARG A 85 -8.92 -21.82 5.07
C ARG A 85 -9.13 -20.32 5.21
N VAL A 86 -8.28 -19.56 4.57
CA VAL A 86 -8.41 -18.12 4.43
C VAL A 86 -8.90 -17.80 3.02
N ARG A 87 -9.96 -17.04 2.90
CA ARG A 87 -10.53 -16.64 1.62
C ARG A 87 -10.55 -15.11 1.52
N PHE A 88 -9.97 -14.57 0.46
CA PHE A 88 -10.02 -13.14 0.18
C PHE A 88 -11.40 -12.70 -0.34
N ARG A 89 -11.86 -11.53 0.11
CA ARG A 89 -13.16 -10.93 -0.27
C ARG A 89 -13.08 -10.13 -1.56
N ASN A 90 -12.39 -10.64 -2.55
CA ASN A 90 -12.17 -9.93 -3.80
C ASN A 90 -13.44 -9.83 -4.65
N GLY A 91 -13.70 -8.64 -5.19
CA GLY A 91 -14.78 -8.37 -6.14
C GLY A 91 -16.20 -8.40 -5.58
N GLY A 92 -16.39 -8.80 -4.32
CA GLY A 92 -17.68 -8.79 -3.64
C GLY A 92 -17.93 -7.50 -2.87
N ARG A 93 -19.21 -7.16 -2.64
CA ARG A 93 -19.55 -6.04 -1.76
C ARG A 93 -19.47 -6.48 -0.31
N PHE A 94 -18.72 -5.71 0.49
CA PHE A 94 -18.67 -5.87 1.94
C PHE A 94 -19.99 -5.37 2.55
N ARG A 95 -20.74 -6.25 3.21
CA ARG A 95 -22.04 -5.91 3.83
C ARG A 95 -22.01 -5.96 5.36
N ASP A 96 -20.97 -6.53 5.92
CA ASP A 96 -20.78 -6.77 7.35
C ASP A 96 -19.84 -5.77 8.03
N ILE A 97 -19.30 -4.81 7.30
CA ILE A 97 -18.46 -3.75 7.82
C ILE A 97 -19.29 -2.54 8.26
N ARG A 98 -18.80 -1.85 9.28
CA ARG A 98 -19.49 -0.70 9.88
C ARG A 98 -18.89 0.64 9.49
N LYS A 99 -17.66 0.64 8.97
CA LYS A 99 -16.92 1.82 8.51
C LYS A 99 -16.57 1.67 7.03
N ASP A 100 -17.51 2.02 6.15
CA ASP A 100 -17.39 1.87 4.70
C ASP A 100 -17.69 3.21 4.02
N TYR A 101 -16.63 3.92 3.62
CA TYR A 101 -16.75 5.22 2.94
C TYR A 101 -17.46 5.13 1.57
N THR A 102 -17.74 3.92 1.09
CA THR A 102 -18.48 3.66 -0.16
C THR A 102 -19.94 3.27 0.08
N SER A 103 -20.39 3.26 1.35
CA SER A 103 -21.72 2.77 1.72
C SER A 103 -22.84 3.71 1.26
N ALA A 104 -23.96 3.14 0.83
CA ALA A 104 -25.20 3.88 0.62
C ALA A 104 -25.87 4.30 1.95
N ASN A 105 -25.55 3.63 3.06
CA ASN A 105 -25.99 4.05 4.38
C ASN A 105 -25.11 5.21 4.87
N GLU A 106 -25.71 6.36 5.11
CA GLU A 106 -24.98 7.58 5.45
C GLU A 106 -24.15 7.46 6.73
N TYR A 107 -24.65 6.81 7.77
CA TYR A 107 -23.90 6.64 9.02
C TYR A 107 -22.69 5.73 8.83
N THR A 108 -22.84 4.66 8.07
CA THR A 108 -21.73 3.75 7.71
C THR A 108 -20.71 4.46 6.83
N ARG A 109 -21.18 5.28 5.87
CA ARG A 109 -20.29 6.09 5.01
C ARG A 109 -19.47 7.09 5.83
N LEU A 110 -20.12 7.84 6.69
CA LEU A 110 -19.46 8.84 7.56
C LEU A 110 -18.48 8.17 8.52
N ALA A 111 -18.82 7.02 9.09
CA ALA A 111 -17.89 6.26 9.92
C ALA A 111 -16.66 5.78 9.14
N GLY A 112 -16.80 5.45 7.85
CA GLY A 112 -15.69 5.18 6.95
C GLY A 112 -14.82 6.41 6.67
N VAL A 113 -15.46 7.57 6.48
CA VAL A 113 -14.74 8.85 6.34
C VAL A 113 -13.97 9.18 7.62
N ASP A 114 -14.55 8.95 8.81
CA ASP A 114 -13.86 9.16 10.08
C ASP A 114 -12.65 8.23 10.26
N LEU A 115 -12.76 6.98 9.78
CA LEU A 115 -11.62 6.06 9.77
C LEU A 115 -10.46 6.60 8.91
N LEU A 116 -10.76 7.10 7.71
CA LEU A 116 -9.74 7.68 6.82
C LEU A 116 -9.16 8.98 7.40
N LYS A 117 -9.97 9.85 8.03
CA LYS A 117 -9.48 11.03 8.75
C LYS A 117 -8.52 10.63 9.87
N ASN A 118 -8.82 9.57 10.62
CA ASN A 118 -7.93 9.05 11.66
C ASN A 118 -6.57 8.60 11.09
N ARG A 119 -6.54 8.04 9.88
CA ARG A 119 -5.28 7.70 9.20
C ARG A 119 -4.53 8.95 8.71
N ILE A 120 -5.24 9.98 8.25
CA ILE A 120 -4.64 11.28 7.91
C ILE A 120 -4.01 11.92 9.15
N ASP A 121 -4.68 11.86 10.30
CA ASP A 121 -4.13 12.37 11.56
C ASP A 121 -2.87 11.61 11.97
N LEU A 122 -2.87 10.29 11.88
CA LEU A 122 -1.66 9.49 12.11
C LEU A 122 -0.52 9.92 11.18
N CYS A 123 -0.77 10.05 9.86
CA CYS A 123 0.22 10.57 8.91
C CYS A 123 0.82 11.89 9.39
N SER A 124 -0.04 12.84 9.74
CA SER A 124 0.38 14.17 10.19
C SER A 124 1.24 14.10 11.46
N HIS A 125 0.86 13.26 12.43
CA HIS A 125 1.60 13.12 13.69
C HIS A 125 2.97 12.47 13.50
N ILE A 126 3.09 11.48 12.61
CA ILE A 126 4.37 10.78 12.36
C ILE A 126 5.21 11.42 11.25
N GLY A 127 4.64 12.38 10.52
CA GLY A 127 5.33 13.09 9.44
C GLY A 127 5.33 12.35 8.11
N ALA A 128 4.42 11.40 7.90
CA ALA A 128 4.24 10.74 6.61
C ALA A 128 3.54 11.67 5.61
N GLY A 129 4.03 11.72 4.38
CA GLY A 129 3.49 12.61 3.35
C GLY A 129 2.28 12.05 2.59
N ALA A 130 2.05 10.76 2.70
CA ALA A 130 0.92 10.09 2.03
C ALA A 130 0.40 8.91 2.84
N MET A 131 -0.89 8.62 2.69
CA MET A 131 -1.50 7.37 3.09
C MET A 131 -1.83 6.54 1.85
N VAL A 132 -1.37 5.30 1.82
CA VAL A 132 -1.71 4.33 0.79
C VAL A 132 -3.07 3.74 1.10
N LEU A 133 -3.93 3.68 0.11
CA LEU A 133 -5.29 3.16 0.25
C LEU A 133 -5.55 2.04 -0.75
N HIS A 134 -5.87 0.87 -0.23
CA HIS A 134 -6.45 -0.21 -1.01
C HIS A 134 -7.93 0.07 -1.24
N MET A 135 -8.27 0.67 -2.37
CA MET A 135 -9.66 0.86 -2.75
C MET A 135 -10.13 -0.35 -3.56
N GLN A 136 -10.53 -1.41 -2.86
CA GLN A 136 -11.07 -2.59 -3.52
C GLN A 136 -12.44 -2.31 -4.16
N LEU A 137 -12.55 -2.62 -5.46
CA LEU A 137 -13.79 -2.46 -6.18
C LEU A 137 -14.66 -3.71 -6.07
N PRO A 138 -15.94 -3.57 -5.76
CA PRO A 138 -16.89 -4.68 -5.82
C PRO A 138 -17.32 -4.94 -7.28
N TRP A 139 -16.34 -5.22 -8.16
CA TRP A 139 -16.51 -5.27 -9.60
C TRP A 139 -17.53 -6.33 -10.05
N ARG A 140 -17.66 -7.46 -9.34
CA ARG A 140 -18.69 -8.47 -9.60
C ARG A 140 -20.10 -7.93 -9.32
N TRP A 141 -20.24 -7.08 -8.30
CA TRP A 141 -21.52 -6.41 -8.06
C TRP A 141 -21.83 -5.36 -9.14
N PHE A 142 -20.81 -4.75 -9.75
CA PHE A 142 -21.01 -3.85 -10.89
C PHE A 142 -21.56 -4.59 -12.11
N GLU A 143 -21.19 -5.87 -12.30
CA GLU A 143 -21.69 -6.71 -13.40
C GLU A 143 -23.16 -7.09 -13.24
N GLU A 144 -23.71 -7.10 -12.01
CA GLU A 144 -25.14 -7.39 -11.78
C GLU A 144 -26.05 -6.32 -12.36
N ALA A 145 -25.67 -5.04 -12.32
CA ALA A 145 -26.38 -3.93 -12.94
C ALA A 145 -25.46 -2.71 -13.12
N PRO A 146 -25.49 -2.02 -14.29
CA PRO A 146 -24.67 -0.81 -14.52
C PRO A 146 -24.87 0.29 -13.47
N GLN A 147 -26.08 0.41 -12.92
CA GLN A 147 -26.42 1.38 -11.88
C GLN A 147 -25.60 1.18 -10.60
N ASN A 148 -25.21 -0.05 -10.28
CA ASN A 148 -24.43 -0.37 -9.09
C ASN A 148 -23.08 0.36 -9.08
N LYS A 149 -22.40 0.42 -10.24
CA LYS A 149 -21.15 1.14 -10.42
C LYS A 149 -21.34 2.64 -10.17
N GLU A 150 -22.35 3.24 -10.77
CA GLU A 150 -22.60 4.68 -10.62
C GLU A 150 -23.01 5.05 -9.18
N ASP A 151 -23.78 4.19 -8.52
CA ASP A 151 -24.16 4.37 -7.10
C ASP A 151 -22.92 4.26 -6.20
N TYR A 152 -22.02 3.32 -6.48
CA TYR A 152 -20.77 3.18 -5.76
C TYR A 152 -19.89 4.43 -5.88
N PHE A 153 -19.58 4.85 -7.11
CA PHE A 153 -18.73 6.02 -7.33
C PHE A 153 -19.36 7.32 -6.81
N ARG A 154 -20.69 7.42 -6.80
CA ARG A 154 -21.36 8.56 -6.16
C ARG A 154 -21.03 8.63 -4.65
N GLN A 155 -21.02 7.52 -3.95
CA GLN A 155 -20.63 7.51 -2.53
C GLN A 155 -19.14 7.80 -2.33
N VAL A 156 -18.28 7.24 -3.18
CA VAL A 156 -16.84 7.55 -3.19
C VAL A 156 -16.62 9.05 -3.35
N TYR A 157 -17.26 9.67 -4.35
CA TYR A 157 -17.14 11.11 -4.57
C TYR A 157 -17.58 11.93 -3.36
N ARG A 158 -18.73 11.60 -2.77
CA ARG A 158 -19.21 12.27 -1.54
C ARG A 158 -18.17 12.17 -0.42
N SER A 159 -17.59 11.01 -0.23
CA SER A 159 -16.61 10.77 0.83
C SER A 159 -15.28 11.47 0.55
N PHE A 160 -14.81 11.44 -0.69
CA PHE A 160 -13.56 12.09 -1.08
C PHE A 160 -13.69 13.62 -1.12
N ASP A 161 -14.86 14.16 -1.47
CA ASP A 161 -15.14 15.60 -1.38
C ASP A 161 -15.06 16.11 0.08
N GLU A 162 -15.40 15.26 1.08
CA GLU A 162 -15.21 15.56 2.51
C GLU A 162 -13.75 15.36 2.97
N LEU A 163 -13.05 14.37 2.41
CA LEU A 163 -11.66 14.06 2.78
C LEU A 163 -10.66 15.06 2.18
N GLN A 164 -10.89 15.55 0.97
CA GLN A 164 -9.95 16.41 0.25
C GLN A 164 -9.52 17.64 1.06
N PRO A 165 -10.44 18.48 1.58
CA PRO A 165 -10.03 19.65 2.37
C PRO A 165 -9.31 19.25 3.67
N TYR A 166 -9.69 18.14 4.27
CA TYR A 166 -9.07 17.64 5.49
C TYR A 166 -7.63 17.18 5.25
N ALA A 167 -7.42 16.36 4.23
CA ALA A 167 -6.10 15.86 3.85
C ALA A 167 -5.16 17.00 3.41
N LYS A 168 -5.66 17.95 2.61
CA LYS A 168 -4.90 19.14 2.20
C LYS A 168 -4.49 19.99 3.40
N ALA A 169 -5.37 20.22 4.37
CA ALA A 169 -5.05 20.95 5.59
C ALA A 169 -3.98 20.26 6.45
N ALA A 170 -3.97 18.93 6.44
CA ALA A 170 -2.97 18.12 7.13
C ALA A 170 -1.64 17.97 6.35
N GLY A 171 -1.58 18.40 5.09
CA GLY A 171 -0.44 18.20 4.21
C GLY A 171 -0.22 16.75 3.78
N VAL A 172 -1.28 15.94 3.82
CA VAL A 172 -1.25 14.49 3.53
C VAL A 172 -1.96 14.21 2.20
N ARG A 173 -1.39 13.35 1.38
CA ARG A 173 -2.01 12.84 0.15
C ARG A 173 -2.64 11.47 0.38
N VAL A 174 -3.68 11.16 -0.39
CA VAL A 174 -4.20 9.81 -0.53
C VAL A 174 -3.58 9.20 -1.79
N ALA A 175 -2.94 8.06 -1.68
CA ALA A 175 -2.32 7.37 -2.81
C ALA A 175 -3.01 6.02 -3.03
N LEU A 176 -3.74 5.89 -4.14
CA LEU A 176 -4.45 4.66 -4.48
C LEU A 176 -3.47 3.63 -5.04
N GLU A 177 -3.57 2.41 -4.58
CA GLU A 177 -2.70 1.31 -4.98
C GLU A 177 -3.35 0.42 -6.05
N ASN A 178 -2.53 -0.09 -6.99
CA ASN A 178 -2.94 -1.17 -7.88
C ASN A 178 -2.99 -2.49 -7.12
N LEU A 179 -4.13 -3.20 -7.24
CA LEU A 179 -4.44 -4.35 -6.38
C LEU A 179 -4.53 -5.66 -7.14
N ILE A 180 -4.24 -6.76 -6.46
CA ILE A 180 -4.58 -8.09 -6.92
C ILE A 180 -6.10 -8.34 -6.78
N GLY A 181 -6.64 -9.28 -7.56
CA GLY A 181 -8.04 -9.70 -7.45
C GLY A 181 -9.07 -8.77 -8.09
N THR A 182 -8.64 -7.67 -8.71
CA THR A 182 -9.48 -6.79 -9.50
C THR A 182 -8.95 -6.75 -10.94
N PRO A 183 -9.77 -6.99 -11.96
CA PRO A 183 -9.34 -6.89 -13.35
C PRO A 183 -8.67 -5.53 -13.63
N TRP A 184 -7.52 -5.53 -14.31
CA TRP A 184 -6.75 -4.30 -14.51
C TRP A 184 -7.54 -3.22 -15.28
N GLN A 185 -8.42 -3.61 -16.20
CA GLN A 185 -9.29 -2.67 -16.93
C GLN A 185 -10.29 -1.96 -15.99
N VAL A 186 -10.77 -2.67 -14.97
CA VAL A 186 -11.67 -2.10 -13.95
C VAL A 186 -10.92 -1.12 -13.05
N GLN A 187 -9.67 -1.45 -12.71
CA GLN A 187 -8.80 -0.55 -11.95
C GLN A 187 -8.41 0.68 -12.78
N GLU A 188 -8.13 0.51 -14.06
CA GLU A 188 -7.85 1.62 -14.97
C GLU A 188 -9.01 2.62 -15.00
N GLU A 189 -10.25 2.13 -15.17
CA GLU A 189 -11.45 2.99 -15.13
C GLU A 189 -11.57 3.70 -13.77
N GLN A 190 -11.27 3.02 -12.67
CA GLN A 190 -11.25 3.61 -11.33
C GLN A 190 -10.27 4.76 -11.23
N PHE A 191 -9.01 4.52 -11.61
CA PHE A 191 -7.97 5.54 -11.54
C PHE A 191 -8.27 6.71 -12.44
N ASP A 192 -8.68 6.48 -13.69
CA ASP A 192 -9.04 7.53 -14.63
C ASP A 192 -10.18 8.40 -14.07
N ARG A 193 -11.29 7.80 -13.61
CA ARG A 193 -12.42 8.53 -13.00
C ARG A 193 -12.02 9.40 -11.80
N LEU A 194 -11.15 8.90 -10.95
CA LEU A 194 -10.76 9.59 -9.72
C LEU A 194 -9.69 10.65 -10.00
N PHE A 195 -8.71 10.35 -10.86
CA PHE A 195 -7.64 11.29 -11.19
C PHE A 195 -8.11 12.43 -12.10
N ASP A 196 -9.16 12.22 -12.89
CA ASP A 196 -9.82 13.30 -13.66
C ASP A 196 -10.59 14.26 -12.74
N ARG A 197 -11.15 13.75 -11.64
CA ARG A 197 -11.94 14.55 -10.69
C ARG A 197 -11.12 15.28 -9.66
N TYR A 198 -10.06 14.67 -9.15
CA TYR A 198 -9.28 15.18 -8.01
C TYR A 198 -7.87 15.59 -8.41
N ASP A 199 -7.43 16.73 -7.87
CA ASP A 199 -6.09 17.24 -8.10
C ASP A 199 -5.02 16.32 -7.51
N SER A 200 -3.81 16.41 -8.07
CA SER A 200 -2.66 15.62 -7.65
C SER A 200 -2.10 16.01 -6.28
N ASP A 201 -2.46 17.17 -5.74
CA ASP A 201 -2.10 17.58 -4.37
C ASP A 201 -2.97 16.88 -3.29
N PHE A 202 -4.07 16.24 -3.69
CA PHE A 202 -4.89 15.40 -2.83
C PHE A 202 -4.76 13.91 -3.17
N LEU A 203 -4.95 13.54 -4.45
CA LEU A 203 -5.05 12.13 -4.86
C LEU A 203 -3.93 11.74 -5.81
N GLY A 204 -3.19 10.71 -5.44
CA GLY A 204 -2.10 10.16 -6.22
C GLY A 204 -2.15 8.65 -6.36
N PHE A 205 -1.04 8.10 -6.79
CA PHE A 205 -0.88 6.70 -7.12
C PHE A 205 0.26 6.08 -6.31
N THR A 206 0.01 4.87 -5.82
CA THR A 206 1.02 3.95 -5.30
C THR A 206 1.14 2.80 -6.29
N TRP A 207 2.35 2.52 -6.74
CA TRP A 207 2.59 1.37 -7.59
C TRP A 207 3.19 0.23 -6.79
N ASP A 208 2.42 -0.87 -6.68
CA ASP A 208 2.93 -2.14 -6.17
C ASP A 208 3.41 -3.00 -7.33
N SER A 209 4.69 -3.38 -7.26
CA SER A 209 5.38 -4.12 -8.31
C SER A 209 4.95 -5.58 -8.39
N GLY A 210 4.67 -6.20 -7.25
CA GLY A 210 4.21 -7.58 -7.19
C GLY A 210 2.74 -7.71 -7.60
N HIS A 211 1.88 -6.80 -7.15
CA HIS A 211 0.49 -6.74 -7.61
C HIS A 211 0.40 -6.55 -9.12
N ALA A 212 1.28 -5.75 -9.70
CA ALA A 212 1.31 -5.52 -11.14
C ALA A 212 1.51 -6.82 -11.94
N THR A 213 2.37 -7.73 -11.47
CA THR A 213 2.60 -9.03 -12.13
C THR A 213 1.43 -10.00 -11.95
N LEU A 214 0.64 -9.83 -10.89
CA LEU A 214 -0.48 -10.70 -10.53
C LEU A 214 -1.84 -10.22 -11.04
N MET A 215 -1.91 -9.05 -11.71
CA MET A 215 -3.15 -8.44 -12.18
C MET A 215 -3.65 -8.97 -13.54
N CYS A 216 -3.03 -9.97 -14.12
CA CYS A 216 -3.37 -10.44 -15.48
C CYS A 216 -3.21 -9.35 -16.56
N CYS A 217 -2.20 -8.51 -16.43
CA CYS A 217 -1.81 -7.51 -17.42
C CYS A 217 -0.57 -8.01 -18.18
N ASP A 218 -0.61 -8.01 -19.50
CA ASP A 218 0.53 -8.42 -20.34
C ASP A 218 1.74 -7.47 -20.19
N ASP A 219 1.52 -6.30 -19.63
CA ASP A 219 2.52 -5.27 -19.43
C ASP A 219 2.53 -4.81 -17.97
N TYR A 220 3.40 -5.37 -17.16
CA TYR A 220 3.53 -5.10 -15.73
C TYR A 220 3.76 -3.63 -15.39
N TYR A 221 4.36 -2.87 -16.31
CA TYR A 221 4.71 -1.46 -16.11
C TYR A 221 3.64 -0.48 -16.63
N TYR A 222 2.52 -0.97 -17.15
CA TYR A 222 1.49 -0.14 -17.76
C TYR A 222 1.00 0.98 -16.83
N PHE A 223 0.59 0.65 -15.61
CA PHE A 223 0.11 1.63 -14.65
C PHE A 223 1.23 2.55 -14.13
N LEU A 224 2.44 2.01 -13.92
CA LEU A 224 3.60 2.80 -13.54
C LEU A 224 3.90 3.88 -14.59
N ARG A 225 3.75 3.58 -15.87
CA ARG A 225 3.91 4.55 -16.95
C ARG A 225 2.73 5.52 -17.05
N LYS A 226 1.52 5.01 -17.05
CA LYS A 226 0.30 5.80 -17.27
C LYS A 226 0.09 6.84 -16.16
N TYR A 227 0.31 6.45 -14.90
CA TYR A 227 0.04 7.30 -13.74
C TYR A 227 1.30 7.86 -13.09
N ASN A 228 2.43 7.83 -13.77
CA ASN A 228 3.72 8.28 -13.25
C ASN A 228 3.72 9.69 -12.69
N SER A 229 3.01 10.62 -13.33
CA SER A 229 2.89 12.02 -12.88
C SER A 229 2.16 12.18 -11.55
N ARG A 230 1.55 11.12 -11.04
CA ARG A 230 0.86 11.03 -9.74
C ARG A 230 1.49 10.01 -8.79
N LEU A 231 2.67 9.47 -9.14
CA LEU A 231 3.36 8.47 -8.33
C LEU A 231 3.91 9.11 -7.05
N TYR A 232 3.31 8.79 -5.91
CA TYR A 232 3.69 9.32 -4.60
C TYR A 232 4.24 8.28 -3.64
N ALA A 233 4.04 7.01 -3.94
CA ALA A 233 4.62 5.89 -3.21
C ALA A 233 4.86 4.71 -4.14
N THR A 234 5.68 3.79 -3.69
CA THR A 234 5.89 2.49 -4.33
C THR A 234 5.89 1.42 -3.25
N HIS A 235 5.30 0.27 -3.56
CA HIS A 235 5.51 -0.97 -2.82
C HIS A 235 6.34 -1.90 -3.70
N LEU A 236 7.62 -1.98 -3.40
CA LEU A 236 8.57 -2.72 -4.21
C LEU A 236 8.77 -4.11 -3.64
N GLN A 237 8.38 -5.10 -4.38
CA GLN A 237 8.48 -6.52 -4.06
C GLN A 237 8.73 -7.33 -5.33
N GLU A 238 9.24 -8.53 -5.18
CA GLU A 238 9.49 -9.46 -6.26
C GLU A 238 8.60 -10.69 -6.14
N ASN A 239 8.33 -11.34 -7.26
CA ASN A 239 7.66 -12.65 -7.34
C ASN A 239 7.98 -13.37 -8.65
N HIS A 240 7.40 -14.56 -8.86
CA HIS A 240 7.60 -15.35 -10.07
C HIS A 240 6.72 -14.95 -11.26
N GLY A 241 5.90 -13.89 -11.15
CA GLY A 241 5.04 -13.43 -12.23
C GLY A 241 3.96 -14.45 -12.61
N ILE A 242 3.37 -15.11 -11.64
CA ILE A 242 2.24 -15.98 -11.87
C ILE A 242 1.05 -15.07 -12.16
N VAL A 243 0.54 -15.14 -13.39
CA VAL A 243 -0.66 -14.40 -13.79
C VAL A 243 -1.86 -15.16 -13.23
N PRO A 244 -2.58 -14.61 -12.24
CA PRO A 244 -3.77 -15.27 -11.70
C PRO A 244 -4.85 -15.26 -12.78
N GLN A 245 -5.55 -16.37 -12.92
CA GLN A 245 -6.87 -16.31 -13.54
C GLN A 245 -7.75 -15.40 -12.67
N LEU A 246 -8.63 -14.64 -13.26
CA LEU A 246 -9.48 -13.68 -12.55
C LEU A 246 -10.42 -14.31 -11.52
N ASN A 247 -10.28 -15.61 -11.27
CA ASN A 247 -10.98 -16.33 -10.24
C ASN A 247 -10.25 -16.16 -8.90
N THR A 248 -10.92 -15.58 -7.96
CA THR A 248 -10.39 -15.13 -6.67
C THR A 248 -9.83 -16.21 -5.76
N ASP A 249 -10.27 -17.44 -5.92
CA ASP A 249 -9.79 -18.55 -5.09
C ASP A 249 -8.35 -18.95 -5.45
N GLU A 250 -7.90 -18.61 -6.66
CA GLU A 250 -6.52 -18.83 -7.12
C GLU A 250 -5.56 -17.71 -6.71
N VAL A 251 -6.06 -16.49 -6.55
CA VAL A 251 -5.24 -15.34 -6.12
C VAL A 251 -4.68 -15.53 -4.72
N GLU A 252 -5.40 -16.21 -3.84
CA GLU A 252 -4.93 -16.52 -2.49
C GLU A 252 -3.67 -17.40 -2.49
N VAL A 253 -3.64 -18.43 -3.32
CA VAL A 253 -2.47 -19.33 -3.46
C VAL A 253 -1.28 -18.56 -4.02
N LEU A 254 -1.52 -17.67 -4.96
CA LEU A 254 -0.48 -16.88 -5.61
C LEU A 254 0.08 -15.76 -4.73
N ALA A 255 -0.73 -15.19 -3.85
CA ALA A 255 -0.28 -14.15 -2.90
C ALA A 255 0.79 -14.67 -1.93
N HIS A 256 0.82 -15.96 -1.62
CA HIS A 256 1.89 -16.58 -0.81
C HIS A 256 3.25 -16.65 -1.52
N ASP A 257 3.30 -16.46 -2.83
CA ASP A 257 4.53 -16.46 -3.63
C ASP A 257 4.97 -15.06 -4.03
N SER A 258 4.65 -14.08 -3.22
CA SER A 258 4.99 -12.67 -3.42
C SER A 258 5.68 -12.07 -2.18
N HIS A 259 5.93 -10.78 -2.19
CA HIS A 259 6.58 -10.03 -1.12
C HIS A 259 8.02 -10.46 -0.86
N TRP A 260 8.76 -10.83 -1.91
CA TRP A 260 10.19 -11.10 -1.79
C TRP A 260 10.99 -9.82 -1.95
N VAL A 261 12.17 -9.83 -1.35
CA VAL A 261 13.14 -8.76 -1.56
C VAL A 261 13.46 -8.63 -3.07
N PRO A 262 13.36 -7.43 -3.65
CA PRO A 262 13.70 -7.17 -5.05
C PRO A 262 15.08 -7.68 -5.46
N MET A 263 15.22 -8.03 -6.74
CA MET A 263 16.49 -8.56 -7.30
C MET A 263 17.00 -9.82 -6.60
N ASP A 264 16.10 -10.60 -6.01
CA ASP A 264 16.43 -11.83 -5.31
C ASP A 264 17.02 -12.88 -6.26
N LYS A 265 17.93 -13.69 -5.72
CA LYS A 265 18.61 -14.77 -6.46
C LYS A 265 17.68 -15.90 -6.94
N ARG A 266 16.46 -15.96 -6.39
CA ARG A 266 15.42 -16.90 -6.82
C ARG A 266 14.94 -16.65 -8.26
N GLY A 267 15.29 -15.49 -8.86
CA GLY A 267 14.95 -15.15 -10.23
C GLY A 267 13.49 -14.69 -10.35
N GLY A 268 13.25 -13.44 -10.02
CA GLY A 268 11.97 -12.78 -10.29
C GLY A 268 11.80 -12.41 -11.76
N VAL A 269 10.64 -11.89 -12.11
CA VAL A 269 10.26 -11.55 -13.50
C VAL A 269 10.37 -10.07 -13.82
N LEU A 270 10.65 -9.23 -12.84
CA LEU A 270 10.64 -7.78 -12.99
C LEU A 270 11.99 -7.25 -13.50
N ASP A 271 11.95 -6.35 -14.49
CA ASP A 271 13.11 -5.56 -14.92
C ASP A 271 13.27 -4.33 -14.00
N TRP A 272 14.10 -4.46 -12.99
CA TRP A 272 14.39 -3.41 -12.02
C TRP A 272 15.03 -2.17 -12.62
N LYS A 273 15.70 -2.29 -13.78
CA LYS A 273 16.22 -1.12 -14.50
C LYS A 273 15.11 -0.33 -15.16
N GLU A 274 14.11 -1.02 -15.70
CA GLU A 274 12.94 -0.35 -16.26
C GLU A 274 12.12 0.34 -15.17
N ILE A 275 11.93 -0.32 -14.01
CA ILE A 275 11.27 0.27 -12.85
C ILE A 275 12.02 1.53 -12.40
N ALA A 276 13.34 1.46 -12.25
CA ALA A 276 14.16 2.59 -11.82
C ALA A 276 14.01 3.82 -12.75
N LYS A 277 13.93 3.62 -14.07
CA LYS A 277 13.70 4.71 -15.04
C LYS A 277 12.38 5.45 -14.80
N TRP A 278 11.32 4.70 -14.47
CA TRP A 278 10.02 5.30 -14.24
C TRP A 278 9.92 5.93 -12.85
N VAL A 279 10.46 5.30 -11.81
CA VAL A 279 10.52 5.89 -10.47
C VAL A 279 11.36 7.18 -10.48
N ALA A 280 12.41 7.24 -11.30
CA ALA A 280 13.22 8.46 -11.48
C ALA A 280 12.44 9.66 -12.04
N ARG A 281 11.33 9.42 -12.74
CA ARG A 281 10.44 10.45 -13.31
C ARG A 281 9.27 10.83 -12.40
N ALA A 282 9.15 10.20 -11.24
CA ALA A 282 8.13 10.54 -10.27
C ALA A 282 8.24 12.02 -9.84
N PRO A 283 7.12 12.67 -9.49
CA PRO A 283 7.14 14.08 -9.10
C PRO A 283 7.87 14.33 -7.76
N LEU A 284 8.12 13.28 -7.00
CA LEU A 284 8.81 13.33 -5.70
C LEU A 284 10.07 12.48 -5.73
N ASP A 285 11.01 12.77 -4.85
CA ASP A 285 12.16 11.91 -4.59
C ASP A 285 11.77 10.81 -3.61
N LEU A 286 11.33 9.67 -4.16
CA LEU A 286 10.83 8.55 -3.37
C LEU A 286 12.00 7.73 -2.82
N PRO A 287 11.94 7.26 -1.57
CA PRO A 287 12.84 6.22 -1.10
C PRO A 287 12.59 4.91 -1.88
N ALA A 288 13.55 4.01 -1.89
CA ALA A 288 13.31 2.63 -2.29
C ALA A 288 12.46 1.97 -1.18
N ASP A 289 11.16 1.92 -1.38
CA ASP A 289 10.19 1.48 -0.38
C ASP A 289 9.79 0.02 -0.64
N PHE A 290 10.35 -0.87 0.16
CA PHE A 290 10.18 -2.31 0.02
C PHE A 290 9.05 -2.79 0.93
N GLU A 291 8.07 -3.46 0.34
CA GLU A 291 7.02 -4.17 1.06
C GLU A 291 7.28 -5.67 0.96
N VAL A 292 7.97 -6.20 1.95
CA VAL A 292 8.55 -7.55 1.89
C VAL A 292 8.41 -8.31 3.20
N GLY A 293 8.31 -9.64 3.10
CA GLY A 293 8.39 -10.54 4.25
C GLY A 293 9.82 -10.98 4.49
N ILE A 294 10.33 -10.78 5.72
CA ILE A 294 11.66 -11.21 6.14
C ILE A 294 11.52 -12.18 7.30
N TYR A 295 11.81 -13.44 7.05
CA TYR A 295 11.65 -14.51 8.01
C TYR A 295 12.98 -15.23 8.20
N GLY A 296 13.60 -15.03 9.35
CA GLY A 296 14.83 -15.74 9.74
C GLY A 296 14.54 -17.06 10.44
N SER A 297 15.53 -17.94 10.47
CA SER A 297 15.49 -19.15 11.31
C SER A 297 15.56 -18.83 12.81
N ASP A 298 16.10 -17.68 13.14
CA ASP A 298 16.18 -17.08 14.46
C ASP A 298 16.34 -15.54 14.34
N ALA A 299 16.38 -14.84 15.46
CA ALA A 299 16.46 -13.38 15.49
C ALA A 299 17.77 -12.82 14.87
N GLU A 300 18.88 -13.55 14.92
CA GLU A 300 20.14 -13.13 14.31
C GLU A 300 20.08 -13.27 12.79
N ASP A 301 19.51 -14.36 12.31
CA ASP A 301 19.29 -14.59 10.88
C ASP A 301 18.29 -13.59 10.28
N GLU A 302 17.17 -13.33 10.98
CA GLU A 302 16.20 -12.32 10.61
C GLU A 302 16.87 -10.94 10.45
N PHE A 303 17.64 -10.52 11.46
CA PHE A 303 18.32 -9.24 11.42
C PHE A 303 19.37 -9.17 10.30
N ARG A 304 20.11 -10.26 10.04
CA ARG A 304 21.04 -10.35 8.91
C ARG A 304 20.32 -10.18 7.57
N GLN A 305 19.18 -10.85 7.38
CA GLN A 305 18.38 -10.71 6.16
C GLN A 305 17.84 -9.28 6.01
N LEU A 306 17.43 -8.63 7.09
CA LEU A 306 16.98 -7.24 7.07
C LEU A 306 18.13 -6.28 6.65
N VAL A 307 19.36 -6.52 7.10
CA VAL A 307 20.54 -5.75 6.67
C VAL A 307 20.82 -5.96 5.18
N GLU A 308 20.70 -7.18 4.68
CA GLU A 308 20.87 -7.45 3.23
C GLU A 308 19.75 -6.78 2.41
N CYS A 309 18.50 -6.84 2.88
CA CYS A 309 17.38 -6.14 2.27
C CYS A 309 17.65 -4.63 2.15
N ARG A 310 18.15 -3.99 3.19
CA ARG A 310 18.56 -2.58 3.15
C ARG A 310 19.61 -2.30 2.07
N LYS A 311 20.60 -3.16 1.91
CA LYS A 311 21.62 -2.98 0.87
C LYS A 311 21.00 -3.03 -0.54
N VAL A 312 20.05 -3.93 -0.75
CA VAL A 312 19.31 -4.02 -2.02
C VAL A 312 18.49 -2.77 -2.26
N ALA A 313 17.81 -2.25 -1.22
CA ALA A 313 17.05 -1.00 -1.34
C ALA A 313 17.96 0.19 -1.70
N GLU A 314 19.12 0.30 -1.09
CA GLU A 314 20.11 1.33 -1.45
C GLU A 314 20.63 1.16 -2.88
N GLN A 315 20.88 -0.07 -3.33
CA GLN A 315 21.27 -0.35 -4.69
C GLN A 315 20.19 0.09 -5.69
N PHE A 316 18.94 -0.21 -5.43
CA PHE A 316 17.84 0.24 -6.27
C PHE A 316 17.72 1.77 -6.28
N TYR A 317 17.83 2.43 -5.13
CA TYR A 317 17.81 3.89 -5.08
C TYR A 317 18.97 4.51 -5.88
N GLN A 318 20.18 3.90 -5.87
CA GLN A 318 21.30 4.33 -6.71
C GLN A 318 20.96 4.22 -8.20
N MET A 319 20.27 3.14 -8.61
CA MET A 319 19.80 2.99 -10.00
C MET A 319 18.84 4.11 -10.38
N VAL A 320 17.90 4.47 -9.49
CA VAL A 320 16.97 5.59 -9.69
C VAL A 320 17.73 6.91 -9.85
N GLN A 321 18.71 7.20 -8.98
CA GLN A 321 19.50 8.43 -9.06
C GLN A 321 20.32 8.49 -10.36
N ALA A 322 20.94 7.38 -10.79
CA ALA A 322 21.65 7.32 -12.06
C ALA A 322 20.72 7.60 -13.26
N CYS A 323 19.46 7.18 -13.21
CA CYS A 323 18.47 7.53 -14.23
C CYS A 323 18.10 9.01 -14.22
N LYS A 324 18.02 9.66 -13.05
CA LYS A 324 17.76 11.12 -12.94
C LYS A 324 18.89 11.95 -13.54
N GLU A 325 20.14 11.54 -13.39
CA GLU A 325 21.30 12.25 -13.93
C GLU A 325 21.39 12.16 -15.46
N GLN A 326 20.69 11.20 -16.08
CA GLN A 326 20.68 10.98 -17.53
C GLN A 326 19.49 11.62 -18.25
N ALA A 327 18.52 12.13 -17.52
CA ALA A 327 17.27 12.71 -18.04
C ALA A 327 17.37 14.24 -18.14
#